data_08cad43ae905a568ed171fddc1562a9a
#
_entry.id   08cad43ae905a568ed171fddc1562a9a
#
_cell.length_a   1.000
_cell.length_b   1.000
_cell.length_c   1.000
_cell.angle_alpha   90.00
_cell.angle_beta   90.00
_cell.angle_gamma   90.00
#
_symmetry.space_group_name_H-M   'P 1'
#
loop_
_entity.id
_entity.type
_entity.pdbx_description
1 polymer ?
#
loop_
_entity_poly.entity_id
_entity_poly.type
_entity_poly.pdbx_seq_one_letter_code
_entity_poly.pdbx_strand_id
1 'polypeptide(L)'
;MSGIFPLFRKEKISFVKRQIEKQLQEKQEIIVKQGIDFAKIQQKTEKINFHITDDFSISGGKKTKYQQNVAAIRLLKELETENKLANTEQQQILSKYVGWGGLAEVFDNQNEKWAKEYAELKELLSPEEYKLAKASTLNAHYTSAVVIKAMYQAIENMDLPFKNVLEPSCGIGNFFGLAPQSLKDVSMYGVELDSITGRIAKQLYQKANITINGFEKTNFKDNFFDIAIGNVPFGSYKVMDKKYDKHNFLIHDYFFTKTLDKVKTGGIIAFITSKGTLDKQNDNVRKYLSERADLLGAIRLPNNAFFENAGTEVTTDILFLQKRETPPEKQPSWVQTGTLENGITVNNYFVEHPYMILGKMAYWNNMYGNEKETACLPLEGAALEKQLQKVITSIVLPNRTLFQTVEIEELEEEIEVLPADKTVRNFSYTIVEGKEDIFFRENDLM
;
A
#
# COMPACT_ATOMS: atom_id res chain seq x y z
N MET A 1 -17.43 -54.19 -2.41
CA MET A 1 -17.74 -53.47 -3.65
C MET A 1 -17.04 -52.10 -3.61
N SER A 2 -15.74 -52.06 -3.87
CA SER A 2 -14.93 -50.82 -3.79
C SER A 2 -13.88 -50.85 -4.90
N GLY A 3 -14.29 -50.61 -6.13
CA GLY A 3 -13.35 -50.70 -7.25
C GLY A 3 -13.77 -49.96 -8.54
N ILE A 4 -14.96 -49.37 -8.62
CA ILE A 4 -15.50 -48.85 -9.89
C ILE A 4 -15.47 -47.32 -9.95
N PHE A 5 -15.43 -46.60 -8.85
CA PHE A 5 -15.50 -45.15 -8.83
C PHE A 5 -14.27 -44.37 -9.31
N PRO A 6 -13.00 -44.81 -9.15
CA PRO A 6 -11.84 -44.05 -9.60
C PRO A 6 -11.61 -44.08 -11.12
N LEU A 7 -12.11 -45.08 -11.83
CA LEU A 7 -11.90 -45.22 -13.29
C LEU A 7 -12.76 -44.22 -14.08
N PHE A 8 -14.01 -44.01 -13.67
CA PHE A 8 -14.93 -43.07 -14.31
C PHE A 8 -14.46 -41.61 -14.20
N ARG A 9 -13.79 -41.25 -13.11
CA ARG A 9 -13.27 -39.88 -12.91
C ARG A 9 -12.10 -39.58 -13.84
N LYS A 10 -11.19 -40.53 -14.06
CA LYS A 10 -10.06 -40.35 -14.98
C LYS A 10 -10.48 -40.27 -16.45
N GLU A 11 -11.49 -41.01 -16.84
CA GLU A 11 -12.05 -40.96 -18.20
C GLU A 11 -12.78 -39.64 -18.50
N LYS A 12 -13.57 -39.12 -17.56
CA LYS A 12 -14.21 -37.81 -17.72
C LYS A 12 -13.20 -36.65 -17.82
N ILE A 13 -12.17 -36.64 -17.00
CA ILE A 13 -11.09 -35.64 -17.07
C ILE A 13 -10.33 -35.75 -18.41
N SER A 14 -10.07 -36.97 -18.87
CA SER A 14 -9.44 -37.22 -20.17
C SER A 14 -10.33 -36.81 -21.34
N PHE A 15 -11.67 -36.94 -21.21
CA PHE A 15 -12.62 -36.51 -22.23
C PHE A 15 -12.70 -34.95 -22.29
N VAL A 16 -12.80 -34.28 -21.15
CA VAL A 16 -12.83 -32.80 -21.10
C VAL A 16 -11.52 -32.22 -21.62
N LYS A 17 -10.36 -32.77 -21.23
CA LYS A 17 -9.07 -32.35 -21.79
C LYS A 17 -9.03 -32.48 -23.31
N ARG A 18 -9.48 -33.59 -23.87
CA ARG A 18 -9.53 -33.80 -25.33
C ARG A 18 -10.50 -32.83 -26.03
N GLN A 19 -11.63 -32.48 -25.40
CA GLN A 19 -12.56 -31.48 -25.94
C GLN A 19 -11.93 -30.08 -25.95
N ILE A 20 -11.25 -29.69 -24.89
CA ILE A 20 -10.54 -28.41 -24.80
C ILE A 20 -9.40 -28.34 -25.82
N GLU A 21 -8.61 -29.41 -25.95
CA GLU A 21 -7.54 -29.51 -26.95
C GLU A 21 -8.08 -29.41 -28.37
N LYS A 22 -9.23 -30.06 -28.66
CA LYS A 22 -9.89 -29.96 -29.96
C LYS A 22 -10.39 -28.56 -30.26
N GLN A 23 -11.02 -27.90 -29.29
CA GLN A 23 -11.48 -26.50 -29.45
C GLN A 23 -10.32 -25.51 -29.61
N LEU A 24 -9.18 -25.77 -28.92
CA LEU A 24 -7.96 -24.99 -29.10
C LEU A 24 -7.38 -25.19 -30.50
N GLN A 25 -7.35 -26.41 -31.01
CA GLN A 25 -6.90 -26.69 -32.38
C GLN A 25 -7.79 -26.06 -33.43
N GLU A 26 -9.12 -26.15 -33.30
CA GLU A 26 -10.07 -25.50 -34.21
C GLU A 26 -9.91 -23.97 -34.21
N LYS A 27 -9.72 -23.36 -33.04
CA LYS A 27 -9.40 -21.93 -32.94
C LYS A 27 -8.06 -21.57 -33.57
N GLN A 28 -7.05 -22.42 -33.40
CA GLN A 28 -5.74 -22.25 -34.03
C GLN A 28 -5.82 -22.31 -35.56
N GLU A 29 -6.58 -23.24 -36.11
CA GLU A 29 -6.77 -23.35 -37.56
C GLU A 29 -7.53 -22.16 -38.15
N ILE A 30 -8.51 -21.60 -37.44
CA ILE A 30 -9.24 -20.40 -37.88
C ILE A 30 -8.31 -19.19 -37.91
N ILE A 31 -7.43 -19.04 -36.93
CA ILE A 31 -6.47 -17.94 -36.84
C ILE A 31 -5.41 -18.04 -37.94
N VAL A 32 -4.90 -19.26 -38.20
CA VAL A 32 -3.94 -19.51 -39.29
C VAL A 32 -4.58 -19.22 -40.66
N LYS A 33 -5.84 -19.59 -40.87
CA LYS A 33 -6.60 -19.25 -42.11
C LYS A 33 -6.83 -17.76 -42.29
N GLN A 34 -6.84 -16.98 -41.22
CA GLN A 34 -6.99 -15.51 -41.25
C GLN A 34 -5.64 -14.78 -41.43
N GLY A 35 -4.52 -15.48 -41.58
CA GLY A 35 -3.19 -14.88 -41.76
C GLY A 35 -2.66 -14.14 -40.53
N ILE A 36 -3.19 -14.44 -39.37
CA ILE A 36 -2.77 -13.82 -38.11
C ILE A 36 -1.54 -14.57 -37.59
N ASP A 37 -0.42 -13.89 -37.51
CA ASP A 37 0.84 -14.44 -37.01
C ASP A 37 0.76 -14.80 -35.52
N PHE A 38 0.73 -16.10 -35.22
CA PHE A 38 0.65 -16.65 -33.86
C PHE A 38 1.79 -16.17 -32.96
N ALA A 39 2.97 -15.90 -33.53
CA ALA A 39 4.10 -15.36 -32.78
C ALA A 39 3.84 -13.93 -32.25
N LYS A 40 2.96 -13.16 -32.92
CA LYS A 40 2.52 -11.84 -32.44
C LYS A 40 1.42 -11.91 -31.37
N ILE A 41 0.62 -12.97 -31.33
CA ILE A 41 -0.43 -13.14 -30.31
C ILE A 41 0.14 -13.73 -29.02
N GLN A 42 1.23 -14.50 -29.09
CA GLN A 42 1.89 -15.10 -27.92
C GLN A 42 2.97 -14.23 -27.27
N GLN A 43 3.21 -13.02 -27.71
CA GLN A 43 3.90 -12.05 -26.86
C GLN A 43 2.95 -11.59 -25.73
N LYS A 44 2.61 -12.53 -24.85
CA LYS A 44 2.18 -12.23 -23.50
C LYS A 44 3.39 -11.50 -22.89
N THR A 45 3.36 -10.19 -22.94
CA THR A 45 4.43 -9.36 -22.38
C THR A 45 4.62 -9.84 -20.95
N GLU A 46 5.78 -10.41 -20.65
CA GLU A 46 6.08 -10.91 -19.32
C GLU A 46 5.92 -9.72 -18.35
N LYS A 47 5.11 -9.91 -17.33
CA LYS A 47 4.90 -8.87 -16.33
C LYS A 47 6.20 -8.62 -15.57
N ILE A 48 6.62 -7.38 -15.52
CA ILE A 48 7.83 -6.94 -14.84
C ILE A 48 7.47 -5.97 -13.72
N ASN A 49 8.26 -5.97 -12.64
CA ASN A 49 8.19 -4.95 -11.62
C ASN A 49 9.41 -4.04 -11.74
N PHE A 50 9.18 -2.75 -11.59
CA PHE A 50 10.24 -1.76 -11.47
C PHE A 50 10.99 -1.96 -10.14
N HIS A 51 12.31 -1.82 -10.16
CA HIS A 51 13.14 -1.85 -8.97
C HIS A 51 13.89 -0.53 -8.82
N ILE A 52 13.82 0.08 -7.66
CA ILE A 52 14.52 1.34 -7.36
C ILE A 52 15.93 0.99 -6.94
N THR A 53 16.90 1.41 -7.74
CA THR A 53 18.34 1.20 -7.50
C THR A 53 18.94 2.35 -6.69
N ASP A 54 20.16 2.18 -6.17
CA ASP A 54 20.81 3.18 -5.31
C ASP A 54 21.18 4.46 -6.06
N ASP A 55 21.39 4.37 -7.37
CA ASP A 55 21.64 5.50 -8.26
C ASP A 55 20.36 6.23 -8.72
N PHE A 56 19.19 5.69 -8.39
CA PHE A 56 17.93 6.32 -8.72
C PHE A 56 17.72 7.59 -7.89
N SER A 57 17.64 8.72 -8.57
CA SER A 57 17.36 10.00 -7.94
C SER A 57 16.34 10.80 -8.74
N ILE A 58 15.45 11.45 -8.04
CA ILE A 58 14.53 12.44 -8.61
C ILE A 58 15.07 13.81 -8.22
N SER A 59 15.90 14.36 -9.10
CA SER A 59 16.54 15.66 -8.91
C SER A 59 15.87 16.76 -9.76
N GLY A 60 15.97 17.99 -9.30
CA GLY A 60 15.53 19.16 -10.05
C GLY A 60 14.54 20.06 -9.32
N GLY A 61 14.44 21.30 -9.78
CA GLY A 61 13.50 22.29 -9.24
C GLY A 61 12.05 22.00 -9.63
N LYS A 62 11.13 22.83 -9.16
CA LYS A 62 9.68 22.68 -9.38
C LYS A 62 9.29 22.50 -10.86
N LYS A 63 9.91 23.27 -11.78
CA LYS A 63 9.64 23.14 -13.23
C LYS A 63 10.08 21.79 -13.78
N THR A 64 11.22 21.26 -13.35
CA THR A 64 11.70 19.92 -13.74
C THR A 64 10.75 18.83 -13.24
N LYS A 65 10.33 18.90 -11.98
CA LYS A 65 9.34 17.97 -11.38
C LYS A 65 8.02 18.02 -12.16
N TYR A 66 7.56 19.22 -12.53
CA TYR A 66 6.37 19.37 -13.38
C TYR A 66 6.52 18.65 -14.72
N GLN A 67 7.63 18.89 -15.42
CA GLN A 67 7.89 18.26 -16.72
C GLN A 67 7.96 16.73 -16.62
N GLN A 68 8.56 16.19 -15.56
CA GLN A 68 8.60 14.77 -15.28
C GLN A 68 7.19 14.19 -15.07
N ASN A 69 6.34 14.89 -14.31
CA ASN A 69 4.94 14.49 -14.12
C ASN A 69 4.17 14.47 -15.44
N VAL A 70 4.30 15.52 -16.27
CA VAL A 70 3.63 15.60 -17.57
C VAL A 70 4.10 14.49 -18.51
N ALA A 71 5.42 14.23 -18.57
CA ALA A 71 5.95 13.15 -19.38
C ALA A 71 5.41 11.77 -18.95
N ALA A 72 5.37 11.50 -17.66
CA ALA A 72 4.81 10.27 -17.13
C ALA A 72 3.31 10.11 -17.43
N ILE A 73 2.53 11.20 -17.29
CA ILE A 73 1.08 11.17 -17.59
C ILE A 73 0.83 10.95 -19.08
N ARG A 74 1.58 11.60 -19.97
CA ARG A 74 1.45 11.41 -21.41
C ARG A 74 1.74 9.97 -21.81
N LEU A 75 2.83 9.41 -21.29
CA LEU A 75 3.20 8.01 -21.52
C LEU A 75 2.15 7.05 -20.97
N LEU A 76 1.62 7.30 -19.77
CA LEU A 76 0.54 6.50 -19.19
C LEU A 76 -0.66 6.45 -20.14
N LYS A 77 -1.11 7.61 -20.64
CA LYS A 77 -2.29 7.69 -21.52
C LYS A 77 -2.04 7.03 -22.89
N GLU A 78 -0.81 7.09 -23.40
CA GLU A 78 -0.39 6.36 -24.62
C GLU A 78 -0.48 4.84 -24.39
N LEU A 79 0.12 4.32 -23.31
CA LEU A 79 0.08 2.90 -22.96
C LEU A 79 -1.35 2.38 -22.77
N GLU A 80 -2.20 3.17 -22.14
CA GLU A 80 -3.62 2.83 -21.93
C GLU A 80 -4.39 2.80 -23.26
N THR A 81 -4.15 3.76 -24.15
CA THR A 81 -4.77 3.81 -25.49
C THR A 81 -4.37 2.59 -26.32
N GLU A 82 -3.11 2.16 -26.21
CA GLU A 82 -2.60 0.98 -26.91
C GLU A 82 -2.88 -0.34 -26.18
N ASN A 83 -3.47 -0.29 -25.00
CA ASN A 83 -3.68 -1.45 -24.09
C ASN A 83 -2.40 -2.26 -23.87
N LYS A 84 -1.28 -1.56 -23.57
CA LYS A 84 0.03 -2.14 -23.37
C LYS A 84 0.53 -1.97 -21.95
N LEU A 85 1.37 -2.90 -21.51
CA LEU A 85 2.16 -2.76 -20.30
C LEU A 85 3.47 -2.02 -20.64
N ALA A 86 3.94 -1.21 -19.69
CA ALA A 86 5.21 -0.50 -19.82
C ALA A 86 6.40 -1.49 -19.85
N ASN A 87 7.31 -1.28 -20.77
CA ASN A 87 8.62 -1.94 -20.76
C ASN A 87 9.58 -1.25 -19.77
N THR A 88 10.80 -1.75 -19.63
CA THR A 88 11.78 -1.25 -18.66
C THR A 88 12.13 0.24 -18.89
N GLU A 89 12.29 0.69 -20.13
CA GLU A 89 12.61 2.09 -20.44
C GLU A 89 11.43 3.00 -20.13
N GLN A 90 10.21 2.56 -20.44
CA GLN A 90 8.99 3.27 -20.13
C GLN A 90 8.74 3.34 -18.60
N GLN A 91 9.06 2.28 -17.86
CA GLN A 91 9.02 2.30 -16.40
C GLN A 91 10.01 3.33 -15.81
N GLN A 92 11.18 3.54 -16.42
CA GLN A 92 12.10 4.61 -16.01
C GLN A 92 11.50 6.02 -16.15
N ILE A 93 10.67 6.25 -17.17
CA ILE A 93 9.97 7.53 -17.33
C ILE A 93 8.85 7.66 -16.29
N LEU A 94 8.03 6.61 -16.12
CA LEU A 94 6.91 6.59 -15.18
C LEU A 94 7.38 6.74 -13.73
N SER A 95 8.53 6.16 -13.37
CA SER A 95 9.08 6.21 -12.00
C SER A 95 9.51 7.61 -11.57
N LYS A 96 9.66 8.55 -12.51
CA LYS A 96 9.98 9.96 -12.23
C LYS A 96 8.75 10.79 -11.86
N TYR A 97 7.55 10.22 -11.88
CA TYR A 97 6.36 10.90 -11.40
C TYR A 97 6.45 11.14 -9.89
N VAL A 98 6.34 12.39 -9.48
CA VAL A 98 6.45 12.79 -8.07
C VAL A 98 5.14 13.34 -7.49
N GLY A 99 4.04 13.23 -8.20
CA GLY A 99 2.77 13.82 -7.78
C GLY A 99 2.82 15.34 -7.70
N TRP A 100 1.92 15.92 -6.94
CA TRP A 100 1.70 17.37 -6.94
C TRP A 100 2.05 18.05 -5.62
N GLY A 101 2.56 17.30 -4.64
CA GLY A 101 3.09 17.88 -3.40
C GLY A 101 4.22 18.86 -3.71
N GLY A 102 4.17 20.05 -3.15
CA GLY A 102 5.14 21.11 -3.44
C GLY A 102 5.00 21.78 -4.83
N LEU A 103 3.95 21.43 -5.61
CA LEU A 103 3.64 22.02 -6.92
C LEU A 103 2.27 22.72 -6.95
N ALA A 104 1.78 23.20 -5.82
CA ALA A 104 0.46 23.82 -5.71
C ALA A 104 0.29 25.03 -6.64
N GLU A 105 1.39 25.71 -6.96
CA GLU A 105 1.39 26.91 -7.83
C GLU A 105 0.90 26.62 -9.26
N VAL A 106 1.04 25.38 -9.75
CA VAL A 106 0.56 25.02 -11.10
C VAL A 106 -0.95 25.00 -11.20
N PHE A 107 -1.66 24.91 -10.05
CA PHE A 107 -3.14 24.91 -9.99
C PHE A 107 -3.73 26.30 -9.72
N ASP A 108 -2.88 27.30 -9.59
CA ASP A 108 -3.29 28.70 -9.39
C ASP A 108 -3.38 29.44 -10.73
N ASN A 109 -4.58 29.77 -11.16
CA ASN A 109 -4.85 30.48 -12.41
C ASN A 109 -4.43 31.95 -12.41
N GLN A 110 -4.09 32.50 -11.25
CA GLN A 110 -3.59 33.88 -11.10
C GLN A 110 -2.05 33.94 -11.13
N ASN A 111 -1.37 32.81 -11.12
CA ASN A 111 0.07 32.75 -11.09
C ASN A 111 0.66 32.86 -12.51
N GLU A 112 1.01 34.06 -12.94
CA GLU A 112 1.57 34.31 -14.28
C GLU A 112 2.83 33.48 -14.60
N LYS A 113 3.66 33.16 -13.58
CA LYS A 113 4.87 32.33 -13.75
C LYS A 113 4.57 30.88 -14.14
N TRP A 114 3.33 30.46 -13.91
CA TRP A 114 2.86 29.10 -14.18
C TRP A 114 1.70 29.04 -15.18
N ALA A 115 1.38 30.16 -15.84
CA ALA A 115 0.21 30.25 -16.73
C ALA A 115 0.26 29.22 -17.90
N LYS A 116 1.45 28.99 -18.47
CA LYS A 116 1.64 28.00 -19.55
C LYS A 116 1.39 26.59 -19.04
N GLU A 117 1.98 26.20 -17.92
CA GLU A 117 1.85 24.88 -17.31
C GLU A 117 0.42 24.65 -16.79
N TYR A 118 -0.24 25.69 -16.27
CA TYR A 118 -1.64 25.64 -15.90
C TYR A 118 -2.53 25.26 -17.10
N ALA A 119 -2.35 25.94 -18.24
CA ALA A 119 -3.11 25.68 -19.45
C ALA A 119 -2.86 24.25 -19.98
N GLU A 120 -1.57 23.86 -20.07
CA GLU A 120 -1.18 22.51 -20.49
C GLU A 120 -1.80 21.42 -19.60
N LEU A 121 -1.79 21.61 -18.28
CA LEU A 121 -2.34 20.64 -17.34
C LEU A 121 -3.87 20.51 -17.46
N LYS A 122 -4.55 21.62 -17.72
CA LYS A 122 -6.01 21.64 -17.97
C LYS A 122 -6.39 20.90 -19.26
N GLU A 123 -5.55 20.92 -20.27
CA GLU A 123 -5.76 20.18 -21.53
C GLU A 123 -5.41 18.69 -21.35
N LEU A 124 -4.36 18.38 -20.58
CA LEU A 124 -3.85 17.04 -20.38
C LEU A 124 -4.75 16.17 -19.51
N LEU A 125 -5.37 16.75 -18.46
CA LEU A 125 -6.15 16.03 -17.46
C LEU A 125 -7.66 16.15 -17.71
N SER A 126 -8.40 15.06 -17.46
CA SER A 126 -9.85 15.15 -17.34
C SER A 126 -10.26 16.05 -16.14
N PRO A 127 -11.49 16.56 -16.10
CA PRO A 127 -11.95 17.35 -14.96
C PRO A 127 -11.79 16.64 -13.60
N GLU A 128 -12.05 15.33 -13.57
CA GLU A 128 -11.92 14.49 -12.39
C GLU A 128 -10.46 14.30 -12.00
N GLU A 129 -9.58 13.97 -12.96
CA GLU A 129 -8.14 13.85 -12.75
C GLU A 129 -7.56 15.16 -12.23
N TYR A 130 -7.95 16.29 -12.84
CA TYR A 130 -7.50 17.61 -12.40
C TYR A 130 -7.92 17.93 -10.97
N LYS A 131 -9.17 17.61 -10.60
CA LYS A 131 -9.69 17.82 -9.24
C LYS A 131 -8.91 17.01 -8.21
N LEU A 132 -8.65 15.73 -8.50
CA LEU A 132 -7.87 14.85 -7.62
C LEU A 132 -6.41 15.31 -7.52
N ALA A 133 -5.78 15.62 -8.65
CA ALA A 133 -4.41 16.15 -8.69
C ALA A 133 -4.27 17.44 -7.86
N LYS A 134 -5.21 18.37 -7.97
CA LYS A 134 -5.24 19.60 -7.16
C LYS A 134 -5.40 19.28 -5.68
N ALA A 135 -6.28 18.34 -5.32
CA ALA A 135 -6.50 17.94 -3.93
C ALA A 135 -5.26 17.26 -3.31
N SER A 136 -4.49 16.51 -4.11
CA SER A 136 -3.30 15.79 -3.65
C SER A 136 -2.12 16.71 -3.31
N THR A 137 -2.13 17.98 -3.70
CA THR A 137 -1.07 18.95 -3.39
C THR A 137 -0.78 19.09 -1.89
N LEU A 138 -1.75 18.77 -1.03
CA LEU A 138 -1.64 18.88 0.42
C LEU A 138 -1.10 17.60 1.09
N ASN A 139 -1.17 16.44 0.40
CA ASN A 139 -0.98 15.14 1.03
C ASN A 139 0.03 14.25 0.29
N ALA A 140 0.57 14.67 -0.85
CA ALA A 140 1.53 13.88 -1.62
C ALA A 140 2.95 14.03 -1.02
N HIS A 141 3.25 13.21 -0.03
CA HIS A 141 4.56 13.16 0.62
C HIS A 141 5.27 11.86 0.28
N TYR A 142 6.31 11.94 -0.57
CA TYR A 142 7.13 10.78 -0.92
C TYR A 142 8.14 10.48 0.18
N THR A 143 8.14 9.25 0.66
CA THR A 143 9.08 8.76 1.67
C THR A 143 10.47 8.58 1.06
N SER A 144 11.51 9.02 1.78
CA SER A 144 12.89 8.83 1.33
C SER A 144 13.30 7.35 1.33
N ALA A 145 14.15 6.95 0.38
CA ALA A 145 14.64 5.59 0.27
C ALA A 145 15.33 5.10 1.55
N VAL A 146 16.04 6.01 2.23
CA VAL A 146 16.73 5.71 3.51
C VAL A 146 15.74 5.24 4.58
N VAL A 147 14.60 5.91 4.71
CA VAL A 147 13.55 5.52 5.69
C VAL A 147 12.91 4.20 5.29
N ILE A 148 12.55 4.01 4.02
CA ILE A 148 11.93 2.76 3.54
C ILE A 148 12.86 1.57 3.76
N LYS A 149 14.14 1.69 3.39
CA LYS A 149 15.14 0.64 3.59
C LYS A 149 15.32 0.29 5.07
N ALA A 150 15.34 1.29 5.96
CA ALA A 150 15.43 1.06 7.39
C ALA A 150 14.19 0.33 7.93
N MET A 151 12.99 0.66 7.45
CA MET A 151 11.76 -0.05 7.85
C MET A 151 11.79 -1.51 7.39
N TYR A 152 12.21 -1.79 6.17
CA TYR A 152 12.37 -3.16 5.69
C TYR A 152 13.43 -3.92 6.47
N GLN A 153 14.58 -3.29 6.75
CA GLN A 153 15.63 -3.92 7.53
C GLN A 153 15.15 -4.31 8.95
N ALA A 154 14.34 -3.46 9.60
CA ALA A 154 13.72 -3.81 10.88
C ALA A 154 12.80 -5.03 10.75
N ILE A 155 12.04 -5.14 9.65
CA ILE A 155 11.15 -6.29 9.38
C ILE A 155 11.99 -7.55 9.08
N GLU A 156 13.05 -7.46 8.26
CA GLU A 156 13.93 -8.59 7.96
C GLU A 156 14.61 -9.14 9.23
N ASN A 157 15.00 -8.25 10.17
CA ASN A 157 15.58 -8.66 11.46
C ASN A 157 14.61 -9.47 12.34
N MET A 158 13.29 -9.42 12.06
CA MET A 158 12.29 -10.22 12.77
C MET A 158 12.29 -11.69 12.32
N ASP A 159 12.85 -11.99 11.13
CA ASP A 159 12.99 -13.34 10.57
C ASP A 159 11.68 -14.12 10.57
N LEU A 160 10.65 -13.52 9.98
CA LEU A 160 9.31 -14.10 9.85
C LEU A 160 9.00 -14.47 8.39
N PRO A 161 8.27 -15.56 8.14
CA PRO A 161 7.83 -15.92 6.79
C PRO A 161 6.64 -15.05 6.39
N PHE A 162 6.74 -14.33 5.29
CA PHE A 162 5.67 -13.47 4.77
C PHE A 162 5.17 -13.99 3.42
N LYS A 163 3.86 -13.92 3.19
CA LYS A 163 3.21 -14.26 1.92
C LYS A 163 2.49 -13.05 1.31
N ASN A 164 1.79 -12.27 2.13
CA ASN A 164 0.94 -11.16 1.68
C ASN A 164 1.34 -9.85 2.39
N VAL A 165 1.69 -8.84 1.62
CA VAL A 165 2.11 -7.52 2.12
C VAL A 165 1.14 -6.46 1.62
N LEU A 166 0.63 -5.60 2.51
CA LEU A 166 -0.26 -4.49 2.22
C LEU A 166 0.46 -3.15 2.34
N GLU A 167 0.31 -2.29 1.35
CA GLU A 167 0.58 -0.85 1.43
C GLU A 167 -0.73 -0.09 1.21
N PRO A 168 -1.39 0.41 2.28
CA PRO A 168 -2.76 0.93 2.19
C PRO A 168 -2.86 2.34 1.59
N SER A 169 -1.74 2.99 1.28
CA SER A 169 -1.63 4.27 0.58
C SER A 169 -0.33 4.31 -0.22
N CYS A 170 -0.30 3.53 -1.31
CA CYS A 170 0.98 3.16 -1.93
C CYS A 170 1.61 4.26 -2.79
N GLY A 171 0.89 5.32 -3.13
CA GLY A 171 1.40 6.29 -4.10
C GLY A 171 1.77 5.60 -5.41
N ILE A 172 2.94 5.91 -5.96
CA ILE A 172 3.47 5.19 -7.11
C ILE A 172 4.15 3.86 -6.75
N GLY A 173 4.16 3.45 -5.47
CA GLY A 173 4.71 2.17 -5.01
C GLY A 173 6.19 2.20 -4.64
N ASN A 174 6.69 3.26 -4.03
CA ASN A 174 8.10 3.34 -3.63
C ASN A 174 8.50 2.21 -2.66
N PHE A 175 7.59 1.80 -1.77
CA PHE A 175 7.83 0.65 -0.91
C PHE A 175 7.96 -0.65 -1.73
N PHE A 176 7.19 -0.82 -2.80
CA PHE A 176 7.33 -1.98 -3.68
C PHE A 176 8.67 -1.97 -4.42
N GLY A 177 9.07 -0.79 -4.93
CA GLY A 177 10.32 -0.63 -5.67
C GLY A 177 11.58 -0.84 -4.83
N LEU A 178 11.50 -0.60 -3.53
CA LEU A 178 12.58 -0.76 -2.55
C LEU A 178 12.43 -2.04 -1.72
N ALA A 179 11.45 -2.90 -2.03
CA ALA A 179 11.30 -4.17 -1.33
C ALA A 179 12.58 -5.02 -1.46
N PRO A 180 13.08 -5.59 -0.35
CA PRO A 180 14.29 -6.39 -0.37
C PRO A 180 14.09 -7.72 -1.09
N GLN A 181 15.20 -8.34 -1.52
CA GLN A 181 15.18 -9.60 -2.25
C GLN A 181 14.53 -10.76 -1.47
N SER A 182 14.53 -10.70 -0.15
CA SER A 182 13.83 -11.64 0.74
C SER A 182 12.31 -11.67 0.53
N LEU A 183 11.74 -10.58 0.00
CA LEU A 183 10.31 -10.44 -0.28
C LEU A 183 9.96 -10.60 -1.78
N LYS A 184 10.86 -11.14 -2.61
CA LYS A 184 10.65 -11.26 -4.06
C LYS A 184 9.46 -12.14 -4.46
N ASP A 185 9.15 -13.15 -3.65
CA ASP A 185 8.11 -14.15 -3.90
C ASP A 185 6.80 -13.86 -3.12
N VAL A 186 6.71 -12.71 -2.44
CA VAL A 186 5.50 -12.31 -1.72
C VAL A 186 4.50 -11.62 -2.64
N SER A 187 3.22 -11.77 -2.34
CA SER A 187 2.16 -11.04 -3.01
C SER A 187 2.03 -9.64 -2.42
N MET A 188 2.29 -8.62 -3.24
CA MET A 188 2.18 -7.23 -2.86
C MET A 188 0.79 -6.67 -3.21
N TYR A 189 0.18 -6.00 -2.26
CA TYR A 189 -1.14 -5.36 -2.40
C TYR A 189 -1.02 -3.88 -2.10
N GLY A 190 -1.43 -3.03 -3.04
CA GLY A 190 -1.43 -1.58 -2.89
C GLY A 190 -2.84 -1.00 -2.97
N VAL A 191 -3.08 0.06 -2.21
CA VAL A 191 -4.28 0.88 -2.37
C VAL A 191 -3.84 2.32 -2.63
N GLU A 192 -4.41 2.95 -3.65
CA GLU A 192 -4.13 4.35 -3.98
C GLU A 192 -5.42 5.07 -4.37
N LEU A 193 -5.64 6.24 -3.76
CA LEU A 193 -6.85 7.03 -3.98
C LEU A 193 -6.78 7.81 -5.31
N ASP A 194 -5.63 8.40 -5.61
CA ASP A 194 -5.43 9.17 -6.84
C ASP A 194 -5.32 8.26 -8.05
N SER A 195 -6.20 8.49 -9.04
CA SER A 195 -6.32 7.58 -10.18
C SER A 195 -5.09 7.60 -11.08
N ILE A 196 -4.43 8.75 -11.29
CA ILE A 196 -3.22 8.84 -12.10
C ILE A 196 -2.08 8.11 -11.42
N THR A 197 -1.86 8.41 -10.15
CA THR A 197 -0.82 7.80 -9.32
C THR A 197 -0.97 6.28 -9.27
N GLY A 198 -2.19 5.78 -9.02
CA GLY A 198 -2.47 4.34 -8.97
C GLY A 198 -2.33 3.63 -10.32
N ARG A 199 -2.68 4.29 -11.45
CA ARG A 199 -2.47 3.73 -12.79
C ARG A 199 -0.98 3.68 -13.15
N ILE A 200 -0.19 4.69 -12.76
CA ILE A 200 1.27 4.67 -12.89
C ILE A 200 1.85 3.51 -12.08
N ALA A 201 1.41 3.35 -10.81
CA ALA A 201 1.84 2.25 -9.97
C ALA A 201 1.56 0.87 -10.60
N LYS A 202 0.39 0.68 -11.25
CA LYS A 202 0.07 -0.56 -11.99
C LYS A 202 1.02 -0.82 -13.15
N GLN A 203 1.51 0.21 -13.82
CA GLN A 203 2.48 0.07 -14.90
C GLN A 203 3.89 -0.21 -14.37
N LEU A 204 4.23 0.33 -13.20
CA LEU A 204 5.52 0.09 -12.55
C LEU A 204 5.58 -1.30 -11.90
N TYR A 205 4.52 -1.73 -11.23
CA TYR A 205 4.50 -2.99 -10.46
C TYR A 205 3.44 -3.93 -11.01
N GLN A 206 3.70 -4.45 -12.20
CA GLN A 206 2.76 -5.24 -13.00
C GLN A 206 2.38 -6.58 -12.37
N LYS A 207 3.19 -7.08 -11.41
CA LYS A 207 2.94 -8.30 -10.64
C LYS A 207 2.17 -8.02 -9.33
N ALA A 208 2.04 -6.75 -8.93
CA ALA A 208 1.35 -6.36 -7.70
C ALA A 208 -0.16 -6.22 -7.92
N ASN A 209 -0.92 -6.39 -6.84
CA ASN A 209 -2.36 -6.22 -6.80
C ASN A 209 -2.71 -4.78 -6.34
N ILE A 210 -2.83 -3.84 -7.28
CA ILE A 210 -3.09 -2.43 -6.95
C ILE A 210 -4.56 -2.10 -7.16
N THR A 211 -5.21 -1.65 -6.09
CA THR A 211 -6.59 -1.16 -6.06
C THR A 211 -6.60 0.36 -6.08
N ILE A 212 -7.25 0.95 -7.09
CA ILE A 212 -7.41 2.40 -7.21
C ILE A 212 -8.75 2.78 -6.57
N ASN A 213 -8.70 3.12 -5.29
CA ASN A 213 -9.86 3.52 -4.50
C ASN A 213 -9.40 4.09 -3.15
N GLY A 214 -10.33 4.67 -2.37
CA GLY A 214 -10.07 4.96 -0.97
C GLY A 214 -9.95 3.66 -0.16
N PHE A 215 -9.07 3.65 0.86
CA PHE A 215 -8.89 2.47 1.71
C PHE A 215 -10.19 2.08 2.42
N GLU A 216 -11.06 3.06 2.74
CA GLU A 216 -12.38 2.84 3.33
C GLU A 216 -13.32 2.00 2.45
N LYS A 217 -13.11 1.99 1.14
CA LYS A 217 -13.94 1.24 0.17
C LYS A 217 -13.36 -0.12 -0.21
N THR A 218 -12.23 -0.51 0.38
CA THR A 218 -11.64 -1.82 0.10
C THR A 218 -12.32 -2.93 0.90
N ASN A 219 -12.43 -4.12 0.27
CA ASN A 219 -13.09 -5.31 0.84
C ASN A 219 -12.08 -6.45 1.09
N PHE A 220 -10.87 -6.13 1.53
CA PHE A 220 -9.91 -7.16 1.92
C PHE A 220 -10.47 -8.03 3.06
N LYS A 221 -10.19 -9.33 3.00
CA LYS A 221 -10.55 -10.26 4.07
C LYS A 221 -9.84 -9.84 5.37
N ASP A 222 -10.51 -10.05 6.50
CA ASP A 222 -9.88 -9.89 7.81
C ASP A 222 -8.82 -11.00 8.00
N ASN A 223 -7.75 -10.71 8.73
CA ASN A 223 -6.64 -11.64 8.98
C ASN A 223 -5.97 -12.20 7.71
N PHE A 224 -5.84 -11.41 6.67
CA PHE A 224 -5.28 -11.84 5.39
C PHE A 224 -3.79 -11.48 5.20
N PHE A 225 -3.37 -10.30 5.67
CA PHE A 225 -2.01 -9.83 5.45
C PHE A 225 -1.07 -10.26 6.57
N ASP A 226 0.16 -10.59 6.22
CA ASP A 226 1.23 -10.88 7.16
C ASP A 226 1.91 -9.59 7.63
N ILE A 227 2.06 -8.64 6.70
CA ILE A 227 2.62 -7.31 6.95
C ILE A 227 1.70 -6.25 6.34
N ALA A 228 1.59 -5.11 7.03
CA ALA A 228 1.20 -3.85 6.43
C ALA A 228 2.33 -2.84 6.64
N ILE A 229 2.82 -2.24 5.55
CA ILE A 229 3.92 -1.27 5.57
C ILE A 229 3.54 -0.06 4.73
N GLY A 230 3.97 1.15 5.12
CA GLY A 230 3.72 2.33 4.30
C GLY A 230 3.81 3.63 5.08
N ASN A 231 3.62 4.72 4.35
CA ASN A 231 3.43 6.06 4.90
C ASN A 231 1.95 6.41 4.77
N VAL A 232 1.21 6.33 5.89
CA VAL A 232 -0.23 6.59 5.86
C VAL A 232 -0.53 8.08 5.73
N PRO A 233 -1.64 8.48 5.08
CA PRO A 233 -2.01 9.89 5.02
C PRO A 233 -2.30 10.41 6.43
N PHE A 234 -1.86 11.62 6.73
CA PHE A 234 -2.13 12.26 8.01
C PHE A 234 -2.65 13.68 7.82
N GLY A 235 -3.50 14.11 8.75
CA GLY A 235 -4.17 15.39 8.72
C GLY A 235 -5.29 15.48 9.75
N SER A 236 -5.89 16.67 9.87
CA SER A 236 -6.96 16.94 10.84
C SER A 236 -8.35 16.61 10.28
N TYR A 237 -8.46 15.62 9.41
CA TYR A 237 -9.73 15.19 8.82
C TYR A 237 -9.96 13.68 9.04
N LYS A 238 -11.17 13.23 8.75
CA LYS A 238 -11.65 11.87 8.95
C LYS A 238 -12.15 11.31 7.64
N VAL A 239 -12.16 10.00 7.53
CA VAL A 239 -12.83 9.27 6.46
C VAL A 239 -14.10 8.61 7.00
N MET A 240 -15.09 8.39 6.14
CA MET A 240 -16.35 7.74 6.51
C MET A 240 -16.25 6.26 6.18
N ASP A 241 -16.25 5.43 7.24
CA ASP A 241 -16.33 3.98 7.15
C ASP A 241 -17.21 3.48 8.29
N LYS A 242 -18.42 3.02 7.97
CA LYS A 242 -19.46 2.65 8.93
C LYS A 242 -18.97 1.72 10.05
N LYS A 243 -18.02 0.83 9.75
CA LYS A 243 -17.46 -0.11 10.73
C LYS A 243 -16.66 0.61 11.82
N TYR A 244 -16.00 1.73 11.47
CA TYR A 244 -15.03 2.44 12.32
C TYR A 244 -15.48 3.85 12.76
N ASP A 245 -16.54 4.41 12.17
CA ASP A 245 -17.04 5.77 12.44
C ASP A 245 -17.30 6.04 13.93
N LYS A 246 -17.73 5.01 14.69
CA LYS A 246 -17.97 5.11 16.14
C LYS A 246 -16.74 5.54 16.95
N HIS A 247 -15.53 5.32 16.45
CA HIS A 247 -14.29 5.68 17.13
C HIS A 247 -13.90 7.14 16.89
N ASN A 248 -14.46 7.79 15.85
CA ASN A 248 -14.24 9.19 15.53
C ASN A 248 -12.76 9.56 15.34
N PHE A 249 -11.95 8.63 14.83
CA PHE A 249 -10.51 8.78 14.66
C PHE A 249 -10.15 9.68 13.48
N LEU A 250 -9.00 10.36 13.56
CA LEU A 250 -8.40 11.06 12.44
C LEU A 250 -7.91 10.06 11.38
N ILE A 251 -7.69 10.53 10.15
CA ILE A 251 -7.34 9.64 9.02
C ILE A 251 -6.17 8.71 9.33
N HIS A 252 -5.07 9.19 9.90
CA HIS A 252 -3.92 8.37 10.23
C HIS A 252 -4.24 7.29 11.27
N ASP A 253 -5.05 7.60 12.29
CA ASP A 253 -5.48 6.65 13.31
C ASP A 253 -6.46 5.61 12.74
N TYR A 254 -7.32 6.03 11.80
CA TYR A 254 -8.21 5.15 11.06
C TYR A 254 -7.43 4.09 10.25
N PHE A 255 -6.34 4.48 9.61
CA PHE A 255 -5.51 3.54 8.85
C PHE A 255 -4.96 2.42 9.73
N PHE A 256 -4.47 2.74 10.94
CA PHE A 256 -4.09 1.71 11.92
C PHE A 256 -5.27 0.83 12.30
N THR A 257 -6.41 1.45 12.61
CA THR A 257 -7.62 0.76 13.09
C THR A 257 -8.11 -0.28 12.08
N LYS A 258 -8.28 0.10 10.82
CA LYS A 258 -8.70 -0.81 9.75
C LYS A 258 -7.64 -1.86 9.44
N THR A 259 -6.38 -1.48 9.41
CA THR A 259 -5.28 -2.40 9.12
C THR A 259 -5.15 -3.50 10.15
N LEU A 260 -5.40 -3.20 11.45
CA LEU A 260 -5.41 -4.23 12.50
C LEU A 260 -6.43 -5.34 12.24
N ASP A 261 -7.58 -5.03 11.64
CA ASP A 261 -8.52 -6.08 11.26
C ASP A 261 -7.99 -6.92 10.08
N LYS A 262 -7.23 -6.29 9.16
CA LYS A 262 -6.78 -6.94 7.92
C LYS A 262 -5.51 -7.76 8.09
N VAL A 263 -4.67 -7.43 9.06
CA VAL A 263 -3.45 -8.15 9.37
C VAL A 263 -3.78 -9.38 10.23
N LYS A 264 -3.08 -10.50 10.01
CA LYS A 264 -3.20 -11.73 10.80
C LYS A 264 -2.78 -11.51 12.24
N THR A 265 -3.26 -12.35 13.16
CA THR A 265 -2.70 -12.44 14.51
C THR A 265 -1.20 -12.73 14.42
N GLY A 266 -0.38 -12.02 15.20
CA GLY A 266 1.08 -12.06 15.11
C GLY A 266 1.68 -11.25 13.95
N GLY A 267 0.88 -10.83 12.97
CA GLY A 267 1.35 -10.04 11.83
C GLY A 267 1.77 -8.62 12.21
N ILE A 268 2.55 -7.99 11.33
CA ILE A 268 3.27 -6.75 11.61
C ILE A 268 2.63 -5.57 10.88
N ILE A 269 2.51 -4.44 11.58
CA ILE A 269 2.19 -3.14 10.98
C ILE A 269 3.39 -2.23 11.20
N ALA A 270 3.96 -1.71 10.11
CA ALA A 270 5.07 -0.76 10.12
C ALA A 270 4.65 0.50 9.36
N PHE A 271 4.15 1.50 10.07
CA PHE A 271 3.64 2.72 9.45
C PHE A 271 4.39 3.97 9.88
N ILE A 272 4.63 4.85 8.90
CA ILE A 272 4.98 6.25 9.16
C ILE A 272 3.68 7.00 9.38
N THR A 273 3.63 7.78 10.45
CA THR A 273 2.43 8.54 10.85
C THR A 273 2.80 9.88 11.48
N SER A 274 1.81 10.73 11.73
CA SER A 274 1.98 11.95 12.49
C SER A 274 2.41 11.65 13.93
N LYS A 275 3.32 12.48 14.49
CA LYS A 275 3.63 12.44 15.94
C LYS A 275 2.37 12.48 16.81
N GLY A 276 1.29 13.05 16.31
CA GLY A 276 0.01 13.15 17.01
C GLY A 276 -0.63 11.81 17.35
N THR A 277 -0.31 10.72 16.64
CA THR A 277 -0.80 9.38 17.01
C THR A 277 -0.35 9.00 18.43
N LEU A 278 0.91 9.29 18.77
CA LEU A 278 1.49 8.98 20.07
C LEU A 278 1.35 10.12 21.09
N ASP A 279 1.52 11.39 20.69
CA ASP A 279 1.70 12.51 21.62
C ASP A 279 0.40 13.27 21.99
N LYS A 280 -0.72 13.09 21.27
CA LYS A 280 -1.94 13.82 21.59
C LYS A 280 -2.45 13.48 22.99
N GLN A 281 -3.01 14.46 23.70
CA GLN A 281 -3.54 14.28 25.06
C GLN A 281 -4.64 13.24 25.13
N ASN A 282 -5.54 13.20 24.14
CA ASN A 282 -6.56 12.18 24.05
C ASN A 282 -5.90 10.82 23.74
N ASP A 283 -6.03 9.87 24.65
CA ASP A 283 -5.41 8.54 24.59
C ASP A 283 -6.28 7.47 23.93
N ASN A 284 -7.48 7.81 23.43
CA ASN A 284 -8.44 6.81 22.90
C ASN A 284 -7.84 5.92 21.80
N VAL A 285 -7.08 6.51 20.86
CA VAL A 285 -6.44 5.71 19.80
C VAL A 285 -5.38 4.78 20.37
N ARG A 286 -4.56 5.25 21.31
CA ARG A 286 -3.52 4.43 21.95
C ARG A 286 -4.11 3.31 22.78
N LYS A 287 -5.22 3.55 23.49
CA LYS A 287 -6.01 2.50 24.17
C LYS A 287 -6.50 1.46 23.17
N TYR A 288 -7.14 1.93 22.09
CA TYR A 288 -7.63 1.02 21.05
C TYR A 288 -6.54 0.14 20.46
N LEU A 289 -5.38 0.75 20.15
CA LEU A 289 -4.23 0.02 19.59
C LEU A 289 -3.64 -0.95 20.61
N SER A 290 -3.46 -0.53 21.86
CA SER A 290 -2.83 -1.35 22.91
C SER A 290 -3.62 -2.59 23.30
N GLU A 291 -4.94 -2.54 23.16
CA GLU A 291 -5.82 -3.69 23.36
C GLU A 291 -5.67 -4.76 22.26
N ARG A 292 -5.13 -4.38 21.09
CA ARG A 292 -5.11 -5.20 19.87
C ARG A 292 -3.72 -5.48 19.32
N ALA A 293 -2.72 -4.74 19.79
CA ALA A 293 -1.35 -4.89 19.30
C ALA A 293 -0.32 -4.54 20.38
N ASP A 294 0.84 -5.17 20.29
CA ASP A 294 2.05 -4.77 21.00
C ASP A 294 2.78 -3.68 20.22
N LEU A 295 3.23 -2.64 20.89
CA LEU A 295 4.19 -1.70 20.33
C LEU A 295 5.59 -2.34 20.41
N LEU A 296 6.11 -2.81 19.27
CA LEU A 296 7.46 -3.35 19.17
C LEU A 296 8.51 -2.25 19.26
N GLY A 297 8.14 -1.05 18.81
CA GLY A 297 8.93 0.15 18.92
C GLY A 297 8.38 1.30 18.10
N ALA A 298 8.84 2.50 18.42
CA ALA A 298 8.56 3.72 17.68
C ALA A 298 9.84 4.52 17.48
N ILE A 299 10.02 5.07 16.27
CA ILE A 299 11.18 5.90 15.92
C ILE A 299 10.66 7.28 15.54
N ARG A 300 11.07 8.32 16.26
CA ARG A 300 10.75 9.71 15.93
C ARG A 300 11.76 10.27 14.96
N LEU A 301 11.31 10.65 13.77
CA LEU A 301 12.13 11.24 12.72
C LEU A 301 12.28 12.76 12.92
N PRO A 302 13.42 13.34 12.56
CA PRO A 302 13.59 14.78 12.51
C PRO A 302 12.64 15.40 11.46
N ASN A 303 12.23 16.65 11.69
CA ASN A 303 11.21 17.32 10.86
C ASN A 303 11.63 17.52 9.39
N ASN A 304 12.92 17.46 9.08
CA ASN A 304 13.45 17.55 7.72
C ASN A 304 13.58 16.19 7.00
N ALA A 305 13.18 15.08 7.60
CA ALA A 305 13.31 13.74 7.00
C ALA A 305 12.60 13.59 5.64
N PHE A 306 11.61 14.45 5.34
CA PHE A 306 10.84 14.46 4.09
C PHE A 306 11.11 15.72 3.25
N PHE A 307 11.95 16.64 3.70
CA PHE A 307 12.10 17.95 3.08
C PHE A 307 12.58 17.86 1.62
N GLU A 308 13.57 17.02 1.33
CA GLU A 308 14.12 16.87 -0.03
C GLU A 308 13.08 16.34 -1.02
N ASN A 309 12.23 15.42 -0.58
CA ASN A 309 11.26 14.75 -1.44
C ASN A 309 9.91 15.48 -1.51
N ALA A 310 9.43 15.99 -0.38
CA ALA A 310 8.11 16.58 -0.24
C ALA A 310 8.12 18.11 -0.07
N GLY A 311 9.28 18.72 0.21
CA GLY A 311 9.39 20.16 0.47
C GLY A 311 8.67 20.63 1.74
N THR A 312 8.42 19.69 2.69
CA THR A 312 7.69 19.99 3.93
C THR A 312 8.51 19.58 5.15
N GLU A 313 8.41 20.38 6.21
CA GLU A 313 9.00 20.11 7.51
C GLU A 313 7.92 19.59 8.45
N VAL A 314 7.96 18.31 8.75
CA VAL A 314 6.98 17.66 9.61
C VAL A 314 7.63 16.58 10.47
N THR A 315 7.38 16.65 11.79
CA THR A 315 7.81 15.58 12.71
C THR A 315 6.86 14.39 12.60
N THR A 316 7.43 13.24 12.28
CA THR A 316 6.69 11.99 12.11
C THR A 316 7.30 10.88 12.96
N ASP A 317 6.51 9.86 13.20
CA ASP A 317 6.92 8.65 13.89
C ASP A 317 6.78 7.44 12.98
N ILE A 318 7.74 6.50 13.03
CA ILE A 318 7.58 5.16 12.49
C ILE A 318 7.14 4.27 13.64
N LEU A 319 5.97 3.64 13.52
CA LEU A 319 5.45 2.72 14.52
C LEU A 319 5.54 1.29 14.00
N PHE A 320 6.08 0.39 14.82
CA PHE A 320 6.08 -1.05 14.58
C PHE A 320 5.17 -1.70 15.60
N LEU A 321 4.09 -2.31 15.12
CA LEU A 321 3.10 -2.99 15.94
C LEU A 321 3.01 -4.46 15.53
N GLN A 322 2.85 -5.36 16.53
CA GLN A 322 2.48 -6.76 16.29
C GLN A 322 1.05 -7.00 16.76
N LYS A 323 0.18 -7.51 15.88
CA LYS A 323 -1.20 -7.80 16.25
C LYS A 323 -1.27 -8.90 17.27
N ARG A 324 -2.03 -8.66 18.36
CA ARG A 324 -2.28 -9.61 19.44
C ARG A 324 -3.46 -10.52 19.14
N GLU A 325 -3.49 -11.64 19.80
CA GLU A 325 -4.66 -12.52 19.86
C GLU A 325 -5.64 -12.06 20.95
N THR A 326 -5.13 -11.67 22.10
CA THR A 326 -5.92 -11.26 23.27
C THR A 326 -5.43 -9.91 23.80
N PRO A 327 -6.31 -9.10 24.41
CA PRO A 327 -5.90 -7.86 25.08
C PRO A 327 -4.87 -8.11 26.19
N PRO A 328 -4.00 -7.13 26.52
CA PRO A 328 -3.03 -7.26 27.60
C PRO A 328 -3.71 -7.25 28.97
N GLU A 329 -3.16 -7.96 29.93
CA GLU A 329 -3.65 -7.95 31.33
C GLU A 329 -3.55 -6.56 31.99
N LYS A 330 -2.53 -5.80 31.61
CA LYS A 330 -2.30 -4.44 32.10
C LYS A 330 -2.06 -3.49 30.93
N GLN A 331 -2.61 -2.30 31.06
CA GLN A 331 -2.39 -1.26 30.07
C GLN A 331 -0.89 -0.89 29.98
N PRO A 332 -0.27 -0.91 28.81
CA PRO A 332 1.13 -0.53 28.64
C PRO A 332 1.36 0.97 28.88
N SER A 333 2.57 1.33 29.33
CA SER A 333 2.99 2.72 29.63
C SER A 333 2.83 3.66 28.44
N TRP A 334 3.07 3.17 27.21
CA TRP A 334 2.99 3.96 25.98
C TRP A 334 1.57 4.44 25.62
N VAL A 335 0.55 3.99 26.33
CA VAL A 335 -0.80 4.56 26.17
C VAL A 335 -0.85 5.99 26.71
N GLN A 336 -0.01 6.31 27.70
CA GLN A 336 0.06 7.62 28.33
C GLN A 336 1.21 8.47 27.76
N THR A 337 1.16 9.76 28.02
CA THR A 337 2.21 10.73 27.74
C THR A 337 2.98 11.07 29.01
N GLY A 338 4.24 11.43 28.87
CA GLY A 338 5.11 11.90 29.94
C GLY A 338 5.88 13.14 29.50
N THR A 339 6.88 13.52 30.28
CA THR A 339 7.63 14.74 30.05
C THR A 339 9.12 14.43 29.95
N LEU A 340 9.77 14.90 28.89
CA LEU A 340 11.22 14.86 28.75
C LEU A 340 11.91 15.83 29.71
N GLU A 341 13.21 15.68 29.92
CA GLU A 341 14.01 16.58 30.80
C GLU A 341 13.90 18.07 30.43
N ASN A 342 13.66 18.38 29.16
CA ASN A 342 13.49 19.74 28.65
C ASN A 342 12.05 20.28 28.81
N GLY A 343 11.18 19.57 29.52
CA GLY A 343 9.80 19.99 29.80
C GLY A 343 8.80 19.73 28.67
N ILE A 344 9.22 19.13 27.56
CA ILE A 344 8.32 18.83 26.42
C ILE A 344 7.57 17.53 26.69
N THR A 345 6.24 17.58 26.52
CA THR A 345 5.38 16.39 26.61
C THR A 345 5.48 15.55 25.33
N VAL A 346 5.77 14.26 25.51
CA VAL A 346 5.82 13.25 24.46
C VAL A 346 5.19 11.96 24.97
N ASN A 347 5.05 10.97 24.12
CA ASN A 347 4.61 9.64 24.53
C ASN A 347 5.59 9.02 25.57
N ASN A 348 5.07 8.28 26.55
CA ASN A 348 5.90 7.62 27.56
C ASN A 348 6.94 6.68 26.94
N TYR A 349 6.64 6.05 25.80
CA TYR A 349 7.65 5.27 25.08
C TYR A 349 8.93 6.05 24.80
N PHE A 350 8.82 7.31 24.39
CA PHE A 350 9.98 8.17 24.12
C PHE A 350 10.66 8.70 25.39
N VAL A 351 9.93 8.79 26.50
CA VAL A 351 10.52 9.10 27.82
C VAL A 351 11.37 7.93 28.29
N GLU A 352 10.88 6.70 28.12
CA GLU A 352 11.59 5.46 28.50
C GLU A 352 12.71 5.11 27.51
N HIS A 353 12.57 5.51 26.22
CA HIS A 353 13.52 5.21 25.14
C HIS A 353 13.94 6.49 24.39
N PRO A 354 14.61 7.45 25.05
CA PRO A 354 14.94 8.74 24.43
C PRO A 354 15.86 8.62 23.21
N TYR A 355 16.65 7.54 23.09
CA TYR A 355 17.50 7.27 21.94
C TYR A 355 16.72 6.95 20.63
N MET A 356 15.42 6.67 20.74
CA MET A 356 14.50 6.50 19.60
C MET A 356 14.04 7.83 18.99
N ILE A 357 14.38 8.97 19.59
CA ILE A 357 14.18 10.30 19.02
C ILE A 357 15.44 10.66 18.22
N LEU A 358 15.37 10.69 16.89
CA LEU A 358 16.52 10.92 16.01
C LEU A 358 16.83 12.40 15.81
N GLY A 359 16.54 13.22 16.81
CA GLY A 359 16.76 14.66 16.79
C GLY A 359 16.63 15.26 18.17
N LYS A 360 16.44 16.57 18.23
CA LYS A 360 16.20 17.32 19.47
C LYS A 360 14.77 17.81 19.50
N MET A 361 13.99 17.42 20.49
CA MET A 361 12.66 17.98 20.70
C MET A 361 12.79 19.43 21.15
N ALA A 362 12.08 20.32 20.44
CA ALA A 362 12.05 21.75 20.74
C ALA A 362 10.66 22.32 20.45
N TYR A 363 10.34 23.47 21.08
CA TYR A 363 9.22 24.28 20.64
C TYR A 363 9.55 24.90 19.28
N TRP A 364 8.63 24.83 18.35
CA TRP A 364 8.84 25.26 16.98
C TRP A 364 7.69 26.18 16.54
N ASN A 365 8.03 27.42 16.23
CA ASN A 365 7.09 28.35 15.63
C ASN A 365 7.01 28.07 14.14
N ASN A 366 5.98 27.31 13.72
CA ASN A 366 5.70 27.17 12.30
C ASN A 366 5.12 28.47 11.70
N MET A 367 5.00 28.52 10.38
CA MET A 367 4.42 29.65 9.65
C MET A 367 2.97 30.03 10.10
N TYR A 368 2.35 29.19 10.93
CA TYR A 368 0.98 29.38 11.42
C TYR A 368 0.91 29.92 12.86
N GLY A 369 2.06 30.26 13.47
CA GLY A 369 2.13 31.07 14.70
C GLY A 369 1.64 30.41 15.98
N ASN A 370 1.62 29.07 16.07
CA ASN A 370 1.22 28.38 17.30
C ASN A 370 2.44 28.16 18.22
N GLU A 371 2.63 29.05 19.22
CA GLU A 371 3.78 29.04 20.14
C GLU A 371 3.97 27.74 20.96
N LYS A 372 2.99 26.85 20.95
CA LYS A 372 3.01 25.58 21.68
C LYS A 372 3.30 24.35 20.81
N GLU A 373 3.53 24.55 19.53
CA GLU A 373 3.85 23.42 18.66
C GLU A 373 5.28 22.95 18.89
N THR A 374 5.47 21.62 18.87
CA THR A 374 6.78 21.01 19.08
C THR A 374 7.26 20.30 17.82
N ALA A 375 8.55 20.32 17.57
CA ALA A 375 9.19 19.59 16.48
C ALA A 375 10.41 18.81 16.98
N CYS A 376 10.76 17.77 16.25
CA CYS A 376 12.03 17.08 16.37
C CYS A 376 12.99 17.72 15.37
N LEU A 377 13.92 18.54 15.85
CA LEU A 377 14.91 19.22 15.01
C LEU A 377 16.07 18.25 14.70
N PRO A 378 16.64 18.29 13.49
CA PRO A 378 17.78 17.44 13.15
C PRO A 378 18.99 17.78 14.00
N LEU A 379 19.81 16.76 14.32
CA LEU A 379 21.09 16.96 14.96
C LEU A 379 22.13 17.43 13.94
N GLU A 380 22.90 18.43 14.28
CA GLU A 380 23.94 18.97 13.41
C GLU A 380 24.98 17.91 13.06
N GLY A 381 25.27 17.75 11.77
CA GLY A 381 26.23 16.76 11.26
C GLY A 381 25.78 15.29 11.35
N ALA A 382 24.59 15.00 11.84
CA ALA A 382 24.10 13.63 11.93
C ALA A 382 23.49 13.17 10.60
N ALA A 383 23.92 12.03 10.09
CA ALA A 383 23.31 11.37 8.94
C ALA A 383 22.13 10.50 9.40
N LEU A 384 20.93 10.78 8.88
CA LEU A 384 19.70 10.05 9.23
C LEU A 384 19.84 8.53 9.04
N GLU A 385 20.51 8.11 7.96
CA GLU A 385 20.75 6.69 7.67
C GLU A 385 21.49 5.98 8.81
N LYS A 386 22.60 6.59 9.31
CA LYS A 386 23.36 6.01 10.41
C LYS A 386 22.59 5.97 11.72
N GLN A 387 21.75 6.99 11.97
CA GLN A 387 20.88 7.01 13.13
C GLN A 387 19.83 5.90 13.06
N LEU A 388 19.17 5.72 11.91
CA LEU A 388 18.21 4.66 11.67
C LEU A 388 18.85 3.28 11.84
N GLN A 389 19.98 3.01 11.19
CA GLN A 389 20.72 1.74 11.32
C GLN A 389 21.01 1.36 12.77
N LYS A 390 21.28 2.34 13.60
CA LYS A 390 21.55 2.11 15.03
C LYS A 390 20.31 1.71 15.82
N VAL A 391 19.16 2.35 15.56
CA VAL A 391 17.95 2.16 16.38
C VAL A 391 17.06 1.01 15.92
N ILE A 392 17.09 0.64 14.62
CA ILE A 392 16.27 -0.46 14.11
C ILE A 392 16.60 -1.81 14.73
N THR A 393 17.82 -2.00 15.24
CA THR A 393 18.24 -3.21 15.96
C THR A 393 17.50 -3.41 17.29
N SER A 394 16.92 -2.34 17.84
CA SER A 394 16.10 -2.39 19.05
C SER A 394 14.65 -2.78 18.78
N ILE A 395 14.23 -2.85 17.50
CA ILE A 395 12.91 -3.30 17.12
C ILE A 395 12.93 -4.84 17.06
N VAL A 396 12.46 -5.46 18.11
CA VAL A 396 12.51 -6.93 18.26
C VAL A 396 11.14 -7.51 18.56
N LEU A 397 10.92 -8.76 18.17
CA LEU A 397 9.70 -9.49 18.49
C LEU A 397 9.81 -10.09 19.92
N PRO A 398 8.91 -9.72 20.83
CA PRO A 398 8.89 -10.32 22.18
C PRO A 398 8.43 -11.78 22.13
N ASN A 399 7.59 -12.15 21.16
CA ASN A 399 7.06 -13.50 21.03
C ASN A 399 6.94 -13.92 19.55
N ARG A 400 7.89 -14.70 19.05
CA ARG A 400 7.88 -15.23 17.68
C ARG A 400 6.80 -16.29 17.45
N THR A 401 6.32 -16.97 18.50
CA THR A 401 5.34 -18.07 18.38
C THR A 401 3.94 -17.58 18.01
N LEU A 402 3.64 -16.28 18.17
CA LEU A 402 2.37 -15.70 17.73
C LEU A 402 2.24 -15.65 16.20
N PHE A 403 3.35 -15.62 15.48
CA PHE A 403 3.34 -15.70 14.03
C PHE A 403 3.19 -17.17 13.60
N GLN A 404 2.00 -17.72 13.82
CA GLN A 404 1.65 -18.99 13.20
C GLN A 404 1.39 -18.72 11.72
N THR A 405 2.21 -19.30 10.85
CA THR A 405 1.72 -19.68 9.53
C THR A 405 0.58 -20.65 9.76
N VAL A 406 -0.63 -20.13 9.85
CA VAL A 406 -1.78 -20.93 9.47
C VAL A 406 -1.51 -21.21 8.00
N GLU A 407 -0.92 -22.37 7.71
CA GLU A 407 -1.17 -23.03 6.44
C GLU A 407 -2.69 -23.20 6.45
N ILE A 408 -3.36 -22.19 5.93
CA ILE A 408 -4.63 -22.45 5.29
C ILE A 408 -4.16 -23.38 4.16
N GLU A 409 -4.27 -24.71 4.35
CA GLU A 409 -4.62 -25.54 3.23
C GLU A 409 -5.65 -24.70 2.52
N GLU A 410 -5.29 -24.13 1.38
CA GLU A 410 -6.27 -23.77 0.38
C GLU A 410 -6.99 -25.09 0.19
N LEU A 411 -8.04 -25.33 0.96
CA LEU A 411 -9.14 -26.08 0.49
C LEU A 411 -9.46 -25.34 -0.79
N GLU A 412 -8.89 -25.81 -1.91
CA GLU A 412 -9.51 -25.64 -3.20
C GLU A 412 -10.93 -26.10 -2.90
N GLU A 413 -11.81 -25.17 -2.54
CA GLU A 413 -13.24 -25.40 -2.62
C GLU A 413 -13.38 -25.80 -4.08
N GLU A 414 -13.50 -27.13 -4.31
CA GLU A 414 -13.80 -27.65 -5.64
C GLU A 414 -15.11 -26.96 -6.00
N ILE A 415 -15.02 -25.89 -6.77
CA ILE A 415 -16.22 -25.19 -7.27
C ILE A 415 -16.94 -26.27 -8.08
N GLU A 416 -18.03 -26.76 -7.53
CA GLU A 416 -18.85 -27.76 -8.19
C GLU A 416 -19.51 -27.08 -9.40
N VAL A 417 -19.09 -27.49 -10.60
CA VAL A 417 -19.61 -26.99 -11.85
C VAL A 417 -20.59 -27.99 -12.42
N LEU A 418 -21.85 -27.60 -12.55
CA LEU A 418 -22.91 -28.42 -13.09
C LEU A 418 -23.29 -27.95 -14.52
N PRO A 419 -23.83 -28.85 -15.38
CA PRO A 419 -24.48 -28.43 -16.61
C PRO A 419 -25.66 -27.50 -16.31
N ALA A 420 -25.76 -26.39 -17.01
CA ALA A 420 -26.81 -25.41 -16.76
C ALA A 420 -28.21 -25.97 -17.09
N ASP A 421 -29.14 -25.82 -16.15
CA ASP A 421 -30.55 -26.00 -16.45
C ASP A 421 -31.04 -24.86 -17.35
N LYS A 422 -31.61 -25.19 -18.50
CA LYS A 422 -32.10 -24.23 -19.50
C LYS A 422 -33.24 -23.37 -18.98
N THR A 423 -33.91 -23.76 -17.91
CA THR A 423 -35.01 -22.98 -17.29
C THR A 423 -34.47 -21.85 -16.42
N VAL A 424 -33.23 -21.94 -15.94
CA VAL A 424 -32.58 -20.88 -15.14
C VAL A 424 -32.06 -19.80 -16.08
N ARG A 425 -32.36 -18.55 -15.77
CA ARG A 425 -31.91 -17.41 -16.59
C ARG A 425 -30.37 -17.26 -16.49
N ASN A 426 -29.72 -17.01 -17.64
CA ASN A 426 -28.27 -16.73 -17.63
C ASN A 426 -27.94 -15.51 -16.75
N PHE A 427 -26.82 -15.56 -16.06
CA PHE A 427 -26.40 -14.56 -15.05
C PHE A 427 -27.38 -14.41 -13.88
N SER A 428 -27.98 -15.49 -13.42
CA SER A 428 -28.82 -15.53 -12.21
C SER A 428 -28.43 -16.65 -11.29
N TYR A 429 -28.83 -16.52 -10.01
CA TYR A 429 -28.63 -17.53 -8.98
C TYR A 429 -29.82 -18.48 -8.90
N THR A 430 -29.56 -19.74 -8.58
CA THR A 430 -30.57 -20.75 -8.34
C THR A 430 -30.12 -21.75 -7.29
N ILE A 431 -31.08 -22.48 -6.73
CA ILE A 431 -30.82 -23.64 -5.88
C ILE A 431 -31.10 -24.88 -6.71
N VAL A 432 -30.13 -25.79 -6.76
CA VAL A 432 -30.26 -27.06 -7.48
C VAL A 432 -30.84 -28.10 -6.51
N GLU A 433 -31.87 -28.84 -6.94
CA GLU A 433 -32.51 -29.85 -6.10
C GLU A 433 -31.49 -30.92 -5.64
N GLY A 434 -31.45 -31.14 -4.31
CA GLY A 434 -30.49 -32.07 -3.71
C GLY A 434 -29.11 -31.49 -3.41
N LYS A 435 -28.91 -30.17 -3.57
CA LYS A 435 -27.71 -29.43 -3.21
C LYS A 435 -28.02 -28.42 -2.10
N GLU A 436 -27.05 -28.18 -1.22
CA GLU A 436 -27.17 -27.19 -0.13
C GLU A 436 -26.71 -25.79 -0.56
N ASP A 437 -25.95 -25.69 -1.69
CA ASP A 437 -25.34 -24.46 -2.18
C ASP A 437 -26.23 -23.70 -3.17
N ILE A 438 -25.94 -22.40 -3.31
CA ILE A 438 -26.56 -21.53 -4.32
C ILE A 438 -25.65 -21.50 -5.54
N PHE A 439 -26.18 -21.90 -6.70
CA PHE A 439 -25.45 -21.94 -7.96
C PHE A 439 -25.69 -20.67 -8.80
N PHE A 440 -24.63 -20.19 -9.45
CA PHE A 440 -24.72 -19.08 -10.39
C PHE A 440 -24.58 -19.59 -11.80
N ARG A 441 -25.57 -19.29 -12.65
CA ARG A 441 -25.52 -19.69 -14.05
C ARG A 441 -24.73 -18.69 -14.89
N GLU A 442 -23.68 -19.17 -15.54
CA GLU A 442 -22.95 -18.45 -16.58
C GLU A 442 -22.87 -19.32 -17.85
N ASN A 443 -23.64 -18.93 -18.87
CA ASN A 443 -23.76 -19.65 -20.14
C ASN A 443 -24.29 -21.09 -19.95
N ASP A 444 -23.51 -22.11 -20.31
CA ASP A 444 -23.88 -23.52 -20.25
C ASP A 444 -23.44 -24.23 -18.96
N LEU A 445 -23.02 -23.45 -17.95
CA LEU A 445 -22.51 -23.97 -16.67
C LEU A 445 -23.21 -23.29 -15.46
N MET A 446 -23.32 -24.01 -14.39
CA MET A 446 -23.76 -23.53 -13.06
C MET A 446 -22.78 -23.92 -11.99
#